data_0157cbe2defff767c8c65ef54faa632b
#
_entry.id   0157cbe2defff767c8c65ef54faa632b
#
_cell.length_a   1.000
_cell.length_b   1.000
_cell.length_c   1.000
_cell.angle_alpha   90.00
_cell.angle_beta   90.00
_cell.angle_gamma   90.00
#
_symmetry.space_group_name_H-M   'P 1'
#
loop_
_entity.id
_entity.type
_entity.pdbx_description
1 polymer ?
#
loop_
_entity_poly.entity_id
_entity_poly.type
_entity_poly.pdbx_seq_one_letter_code
_entity_poly.pdbx_strand_id
1 'polypeptide(L)'
;DIRAIHAALRPGGIFAVSTMDVESLFARAFGKRWPWYMQMHLVYFSRQTLPEMLRREGFQICEVSTHVRRVRLTYLASRLDAYSPTIGRFANGVLGKVGLAERTVGVSFGDIFTVIARKPESA
;
A
#
# COMPACT_ATOMS: atom_id res chain seq x y z
N ASP A 1 -10.00 -4.16 15.44
CA ASP A 1 -11.24 -4.92 15.18
C ASP A 1 -12.18 -4.05 14.35
N ILE A 2 -12.59 -4.55 13.17
CA ILE A 2 -13.44 -3.83 12.21
C ILE A 2 -14.85 -3.60 12.78
N ARG A 3 -15.35 -4.51 13.61
CA ARG A 3 -16.64 -4.34 14.30
C ARG A 3 -16.64 -3.16 15.26
N ALA A 4 -15.55 -2.98 15.99
CA ALA A 4 -15.42 -1.83 16.89
C ALA A 4 -15.38 -0.52 16.11
N ILE A 5 -14.70 -0.49 14.96
CA ILE A 5 -14.70 0.68 14.06
C ILE A 5 -16.11 0.95 13.53
N HIS A 6 -16.82 -0.09 13.07
CA HIS A 6 -18.21 0.06 12.61
C HIS A 6 -19.12 0.58 13.71
N ALA A 7 -18.98 0.07 14.94
CA ALA A 7 -19.78 0.53 16.08
C ALA A 7 -19.50 2.00 16.43
N ALA A 8 -18.25 2.42 16.39
CA ALA A 8 -17.82 3.78 16.73
C ALA A 8 -18.20 4.82 15.67
N LEU A 9 -18.38 4.40 14.42
CA LEU A 9 -18.81 5.31 13.36
C LEU A 9 -20.29 5.67 13.48
N ARG A 10 -20.59 6.96 13.30
CA ARG A 10 -21.98 7.43 13.12
C ARG A 10 -22.57 6.89 11.81
N PRO A 11 -23.90 6.76 11.69
CA PRO A 11 -24.55 6.47 10.41
C PRO A 11 -24.07 7.44 9.32
N GLY A 12 -23.80 6.93 8.11
CA GLY A 12 -23.21 7.70 7.01
C GLY A 12 -21.70 7.95 7.14
N GLY A 13 -21.08 7.56 8.26
CA GLY A 13 -19.65 7.74 8.50
C GLY A 13 -18.77 6.95 7.51
N ILE A 14 -17.62 7.52 7.17
CA ILE A 14 -16.68 6.94 6.20
C ILE A 14 -15.50 6.31 6.93
N PHE A 15 -15.09 5.13 6.48
CA PHE A 15 -13.89 4.43 6.88
C PHE A 15 -12.99 4.24 5.66
N ALA A 16 -11.74 4.67 5.77
CA ALA A 16 -10.73 4.45 4.74
C ALA A 16 -9.58 3.62 5.31
N VAL A 17 -9.18 2.60 4.58
CA VAL A 17 -8.08 1.71 4.96
C VAL A 17 -7.18 1.42 3.78
N SER A 18 -5.88 1.57 3.98
CA SER A 18 -4.85 1.20 2.99
C SER A 18 -4.06 0.01 3.50
N THR A 19 -3.86 -0.96 2.63
CA THR A 19 -3.09 -2.17 2.95
C THR A 19 -2.40 -2.73 1.70
N MET A 20 -1.56 -3.73 1.90
CA MET A 20 -0.85 -4.41 0.84
C MET A 20 -1.73 -5.48 0.19
N ASP A 21 -1.57 -5.64 -1.14
CA ASP A 21 -2.25 -6.64 -1.93
C ASP A 21 -1.34 -7.86 -2.13
N VAL A 22 -1.62 -8.92 -1.37
CA VAL A 22 -0.86 -10.18 -1.45
C VAL A 22 -1.03 -10.89 -2.80
N GLU A 23 -2.08 -10.58 -3.55
CA GLU A 23 -2.37 -11.14 -4.87
C GLU A 23 -1.87 -10.26 -6.02
N SER A 24 -1.23 -9.12 -5.72
CA SER A 24 -0.65 -8.26 -6.74
C SER A 24 0.40 -9.01 -7.59
N LEU A 25 0.56 -8.61 -8.84
CA LEU A 25 1.58 -9.19 -9.73
C LEU A 25 2.98 -9.08 -9.12
N PHE A 26 3.26 -7.97 -8.44
CA PHE A 26 4.53 -7.74 -7.75
C PHE A 26 4.74 -8.72 -6.59
N ALA A 27 3.73 -8.92 -5.73
CA ALA A 27 3.78 -9.89 -4.64
C ALA A 27 3.96 -11.31 -5.16
N ARG A 28 3.24 -11.68 -6.22
CA ARG A 28 3.34 -13.01 -6.85
C ARG A 28 4.70 -13.27 -7.50
N ALA A 29 5.28 -12.25 -8.17
CA ALA A 29 6.58 -12.36 -8.82
C ALA A 29 7.73 -12.53 -7.82
N PHE A 30 7.68 -11.82 -6.69
CA PHE A 30 8.75 -11.85 -5.68
C PHE A 30 8.53 -12.91 -4.60
N GLY A 31 7.30 -13.41 -4.41
CA GLY A 31 6.98 -14.44 -3.43
C GLY A 31 7.51 -14.09 -2.03
N LYS A 32 8.30 -14.98 -1.43
CA LYS A 32 8.89 -14.76 -0.09
C LYS A 32 9.85 -13.57 -0.01
N ARG A 33 10.34 -13.04 -1.13
CA ARG A 33 11.20 -11.85 -1.21
C ARG A 33 10.41 -10.55 -1.38
N TRP A 34 9.09 -10.63 -1.46
CA TRP A 34 8.25 -9.45 -1.50
C TRP A 34 8.48 -8.59 -0.26
N PRO A 35 8.82 -7.27 -0.40
CA PRO A 35 9.26 -6.43 0.72
C PRO A 35 8.26 -6.32 1.87
N TRP A 36 6.98 -6.52 1.59
CA TRP A 36 5.91 -6.45 2.60
C TRP A 36 5.60 -7.79 3.26
N TYR A 37 6.27 -8.87 2.85
CA TYR A 37 6.18 -10.16 3.52
C TYR A 37 7.03 -10.14 4.79
N MET A 38 6.47 -9.57 5.85
CA MET A 38 7.14 -9.35 7.12
C MET A 38 6.48 -10.16 8.24
N GLN A 39 7.29 -10.65 9.17
CA GLN A 39 6.81 -11.42 10.32
C GLN A 39 5.82 -10.66 11.22
N MET A 40 5.81 -9.33 11.14
CA MET A 40 4.91 -8.47 11.92
C MET A 40 3.48 -8.38 11.34
N HIS A 41 3.26 -8.85 10.11
CA HIS A 41 1.95 -8.86 9.49
C HIS A 41 1.29 -10.22 9.71
N LEU A 42 0.33 -10.26 10.63
CA LEU A 42 -0.40 -11.49 10.98
C LEU A 42 -1.48 -11.82 9.94
N VAL A 43 -1.95 -10.85 9.20
CA VAL A 43 -3.01 -11.00 8.20
C VAL A 43 -2.64 -10.26 6.94
N TYR A 44 -2.81 -10.91 5.81
CA TYR A 44 -2.64 -10.32 4.48
C TYR A 44 -3.98 -10.26 3.77
N PHE A 45 -4.22 -9.17 3.09
CA PHE A 45 -5.43 -8.94 2.34
C PHE A 45 -5.17 -8.87 0.84
N SER A 46 -6.22 -9.04 0.06
CA SER A 46 -6.25 -8.71 -1.36
C SER A 46 -7.36 -7.70 -1.63
N ARG A 47 -7.38 -7.18 -2.85
CA ARG A 47 -8.46 -6.29 -3.33
C ARG A 47 -9.84 -6.93 -3.31
N GLN A 48 -9.91 -8.24 -3.16
CA GLN A 48 -11.15 -9.01 -3.06
C GLN A 48 -11.50 -9.29 -1.60
N THR A 49 -10.54 -9.78 -0.82
CA THR A 49 -10.81 -10.27 0.54
C THR A 49 -11.11 -9.15 1.53
N LEU A 50 -10.42 -8.01 1.46
CA LEU A 50 -10.68 -6.91 2.38
C LEU A 50 -12.07 -6.27 2.15
N PRO A 51 -12.49 -5.91 0.92
CA PRO A 51 -13.84 -5.43 0.69
C PRO A 51 -14.93 -6.42 1.10
N GLU A 52 -14.72 -7.71 0.86
CA GLU A 52 -15.66 -8.75 1.26
C GLU A 52 -15.81 -8.82 2.78
N MET A 53 -14.69 -8.76 3.51
CA MET A 53 -14.72 -8.73 4.97
C MET A 53 -15.45 -7.48 5.49
N LEU A 54 -15.21 -6.31 4.90
CA LEU A 54 -15.90 -5.09 5.27
C LEU A 54 -17.41 -5.16 5.01
N ARG A 55 -17.84 -5.77 3.89
CA ARG A 55 -19.28 -5.98 3.61
C ARG A 55 -19.93 -6.89 4.65
N ARG A 56 -19.25 -7.96 5.06
CA ARG A 56 -19.77 -8.87 6.12
C ARG A 56 -19.92 -8.17 7.46
N GLU A 57 -19.11 -7.18 7.75
CA GLU A 57 -19.23 -6.37 8.96
C GLU A 57 -20.19 -5.17 8.80
N GLY A 58 -20.98 -5.14 7.73
CA GLY A 58 -22.04 -4.16 7.54
C GLY A 58 -21.64 -2.87 6.82
N PHE A 59 -20.42 -2.79 6.26
CA PHE A 59 -19.99 -1.64 5.48
C PHE A 59 -20.45 -1.72 4.02
N GLN A 60 -20.77 -0.57 3.46
CA GLN A 60 -20.98 -0.39 2.03
C GLN A 60 -19.67 0.09 1.39
N ILE A 61 -19.15 -0.65 0.41
CA ILE A 61 -17.92 -0.29 -0.28
C ILE A 61 -18.20 0.81 -1.29
N CYS A 62 -17.50 1.93 -1.15
CA CYS A 62 -17.61 3.09 -2.04
C CYS A 62 -16.56 3.02 -3.16
N GLU A 63 -15.30 2.69 -2.81
CA GLU A 63 -14.20 2.71 -3.74
C GLU A 63 -13.10 1.72 -3.34
N VAL A 64 -12.45 1.14 -4.34
CA VAL A 64 -11.21 0.38 -4.19
C VAL A 64 -10.21 0.94 -5.19
N SER A 65 -9.19 1.63 -4.71
CA SER A 65 -8.20 2.32 -5.55
C SER A 65 -6.77 1.86 -5.30
N THR A 66 -5.93 1.98 -6.31
CA THR A 66 -4.49 1.70 -6.17
C THR A 66 -3.80 2.89 -5.53
N HIS A 67 -3.00 2.62 -4.50
CA HIS A 67 -2.21 3.67 -3.88
C HIS A 67 -0.93 3.96 -4.69
N VAL A 68 -0.75 5.22 -5.08
CA VAL A 68 0.47 5.70 -5.73
C VAL A 68 1.31 6.43 -4.68
N ARG A 69 2.48 5.91 -4.37
CA ARG A 69 3.45 6.57 -3.50
C ARG A 69 4.27 7.58 -4.26
N ARG A 70 4.32 8.79 -3.76
CA ARG A 70 5.31 9.77 -4.21
C ARG A 70 6.57 9.60 -3.36
N VAL A 71 7.67 9.22 -4.00
CA VAL A 71 8.96 9.01 -3.35
C VAL A 71 10.05 9.80 -4.05
N ARG A 72 11.05 10.24 -3.29
CA ARG A 72 12.23 10.88 -3.86
C ARG A 72 13.09 9.83 -4.57
N LEU A 73 13.73 10.22 -5.66
CA LEU A 73 14.63 9.33 -6.40
C LEU A 73 15.81 8.86 -5.55
N THR A 74 16.30 9.70 -4.65
CA THR A 74 17.34 9.32 -3.66
C THR A 74 16.88 8.19 -2.75
N TYR A 75 15.61 8.18 -2.34
CA TYR A 75 15.06 7.07 -1.54
C TYR A 75 15.03 5.76 -2.33
N LEU A 76 14.66 5.80 -3.61
CA LEU A 76 14.69 4.60 -4.45
C LEU A 76 16.12 4.10 -4.64
N ALA A 77 17.08 5.00 -4.88
CA ALA A 77 18.49 4.65 -5.00
C ALA A 77 19.04 4.03 -3.70
N SER A 78 18.67 4.57 -2.53
CA SER A 78 19.09 3.99 -1.23
C SER A 78 18.52 2.59 -0.99
N ARG A 79 17.37 2.28 -1.58
CA ARG A 79 16.81 0.91 -1.52
C ARG A 79 17.62 -0.08 -2.35
N LEU A 80 18.24 0.37 -3.43
CA LEU A 80 19.17 -0.44 -4.22
C LEU A 80 20.45 -0.77 -3.43
N ASP A 81 20.87 0.11 -2.51
CA ASP A 81 22.00 -0.17 -1.60
C ASP A 81 21.78 -1.44 -0.77
N ALA A 82 20.54 -1.74 -0.38
CA ALA A 82 20.20 -2.92 0.39
C ALA A 82 20.40 -4.23 -0.42
N TYR A 83 20.33 -4.15 -1.75
CA TYR A 83 20.54 -5.30 -2.64
C TYR A 83 21.98 -5.34 -3.19
N SER A 84 22.56 -4.19 -3.48
CA SER A 84 23.92 -4.05 -3.97
C SER A 84 24.47 -2.65 -3.65
N PRO A 85 25.41 -2.54 -2.69
CA PRO A 85 26.01 -1.26 -2.32
C PRO A 85 26.70 -0.53 -3.47
N THR A 86 27.21 -1.28 -4.45
CA THR A 86 27.87 -0.71 -5.64
C THR A 86 26.87 -0.02 -6.57
N ILE A 87 25.73 -0.68 -6.80
CA ILE A 87 24.67 -0.14 -7.68
C ILE A 87 24.00 1.06 -7.02
N GLY A 88 23.71 1.02 -5.73
CA GLY A 88 23.10 2.12 -5.01
C GLY A 88 23.99 3.36 -4.97
N ARG A 89 25.27 3.21 -4.68
CA ARG A 89 26.26 4.33 -4.72
C ARG A 89 26.38 4.95 -6.12
N PHE A 90 26.43 4.12 -7.16
CA PHE A 90 26.47 4.59 -8.53
C PHE A 90 25.19 5.37 -8.89
N ALA A 91 24.01 4.84 -8.55
CA ALA A 91 22.73 5.49 -8.79
C ALA A 91 22.62 6.84 -8.05
N ASN A 92 23.01 6.90 -6.77
CA ASN A 92 23.03 8.15 -6.01
C ASN A 92 24.02 9.18 -6.59
N GLY A 93 25.18 8.74 -7.04
CA GLY A 93 26.18 9.60 -7.68
C GLY A 93 25.67 10.20 -8.99
N VAL A 94 24.99 9.41 -9.83
CA VAL A 94 24.39 9.89 -11.08
C VAL A 94 23.26 10.86 -10.78
N LEU A 95 22.35 10.54 -9.87
CA LEU A 95 21.22 11.39 -9.51
C LEU A 95 21.68 12.75 -8.96
N GLY A 96 22.75 12.78 -8.16
CA GLY A 96 23.35 14.02 -7.66
C GLY A 96 23.95 14.89 -8.77
N LYS A 97 24.66 14.27 -9.72
CA LYS A 97 25.27 15.00 -10.85
C LYS A 97 24.25 15.58 -11.83
N VAL A 98 23.11 14.91 -12.03
CA VAL A 98 22.06 15.37 -12.96
C VAL A 98 21.04 16.30 -12.29
N GLY A 99 21.19 16.59 -11.00
CA GLY A 99 20.27 17.47 -10.26
C GLY A 99 18.86 16.87 -10.06
N LEU A 100 18.70 15.56 -10.23
CA LEU A 100 17.42 14.87 -10.10
C LEU A 100 17.20 14.24 -8.72
N ALA A 101 18.18 14.34 -7.82
CA ALA A 101 18.16 13.71 -6.50
C ALA A 101 16.90 14.03 -5.68
N GLU A 102 16.46 15.28 -5.70
CA GLU A 102 15.28 15.77 -4.96
C GLU A 102 13.97 15.61 -5.73
N ARG A 103 14.00 15.11 -6.97
CA ARG A 103 12.78 14.90 -7.75
C ARG A 103 11.93 13.80 -7.15
N THR A 104 10.65 14.10 -7.00
CA THR A 104 9.64 13.15 -6.52
C THR A 104 8.97 12.50 -7.72
N VAL A 105 8.95 11.18 -7.73
CA VAL A 105 8.25 10.39 -8.74
C VAL A 105 7.13 9.59 -8.09
N GLY A 106 6.03 9.44 -8.81
CA GLY A 106 4.96 8.54 -8.42
C GLY A 106 5.37 7.11 -8.75
N VAL A 107 5.54 6.27 -7.73
CA VAL A 107 5.83 4.85 -7.91
C VAL A 107 4.65 4.05 -7.39
N SER A 108 4.12 3.19 -8.24
CA SER A 108 3.12 2.20 -7.86
C SER A 108 3.53 0.85 -8.43
N PHE A 109 3.76 -0.11 -7.55
CA PHE A 109 3.95 -1.50 -7.94
C PHE A 109 2.62 -2.26 -7.99
N GLY A 110 1.49 -1.55 -7.78
CA GLY A 110 0.17 -2.13 -7.75
C GLY A 110 -0.08 -3.03 -6.53
N ASP A 111 0.82 -3.04 -5.58
CA ASP A 111 0.82 -3.90 -4.39
C ASP A 111 0.27 -3.24 -3.12
N ILE A 112 -0.15 -1.98 -3.22
CA ILE A 112 -0.84 -1.25 -2.15
C ILE A 112 -2.15 -0.72 -2.70
N PHE A 113 -3.24 -0.94 -1.97
CA PHE A 113 -4.56 -0.43 -2.34
C PHE A 113 -5.26 0.21 -1.15
N THR A 114 -6.21 1.08 -1.45
CA THR A 114 -7.07 1.75 -0.48
C THR A 114 -8.52 1.34 -0.73
N VAL A 115 -9.20 1.01 0.33
CA VAL A 115 -10.65 0.78 0.32
C VAL A 115 -11.32 1.91 1.08
N ILE A 116 -12.30 2.54 0.45
CA ILE A 116 -13.19 3.51 1.07
C ILE A 116 -14.54 2.84 1.26
N ALA A 117 -14.99 2.81 2.49
CA ALA A 117 -16.24 2.18 2.88
C ALA A 117 -17.08 3.15 3.71
N ARG A 118 -18.39 3.00 3.68
CA ARG A 118 -19.36 3.83 4.42
C ARG A 118 -20.19 2.93 5.33
N LYS A 119 -20.46 3.41 6.54
CA LYS A 119 -21.52 2.85 7.36
C LYS A 119 -22.86 3.32 6.80
N PRO A 120 -23.81 2.42 6.49
CA PRO A 120 -25.14 2.82 6.02
C PRO A 120 -25.82 3.83 6.96
N GLU A 121 -26.66 4.71 6.40
CA GLU A 121 -27.38 5.74 7.18
C GLU A 121 -28.50 5.14 8.03
N SER A 122 -29.04 4.03 7.57
CA SER A 122 -30.06 3.25 8.30
C SER A 122 -29.78 1.77 8.13
N ALA A 123 -29.79 1.08 9.22
CA ALA A 123 -29.85 -0.36 9.18
C ALA A 123 -31.31 -0.81 8.98
#